data_e94d9fe63f9a054abf12974062162001
#
_entry.id   e94d9fe63f9a054abf12974062162001
#
_cell.length_a   1.000
_cell.length_b   1.000
_cell.length_c   1.000
_cell.angle_alpha   90.00
_cell.angle_beta   90.00
_cell.angle_gamma   90.00
#
_symmetry.space_group_name_H-M   'P 1'
#
loop_
_entity.id
_entity.type
_entity.pdbx_description
1 polymer ?
#
loop_
_entity_poly.entity_id
_entity_poly.type
_entity_poly.pdbx_seq_one_letter_code
_entity_poly.pdbx_strand_id
1 'polypeptide(L)'
;MPGTSSWQLRDSEQIIPCNTSLLGRKHFLIGITRVRNEALVLQDTLNYVGKQVDAIVAYDDASTDRTLEILGEHPKVALIVANRSWETDIEARMPRLAR
;
A
#
# COMPACT_ATOMS: atom_id res chain seq x y z
N MET A 1 3.70 8.99 -25.40
CA MET A 1 3.95 8.85 -24.64
C MET A 1 4.47 8.06 -23.97
N PRO A 2 5.02 7.86 -24.13
CA PRO A 2 5.61 6.78 -23.51
C PRO A 2 5.73 6.85 -22.05
N GLY A 3 5.77 7.96 -21.51
CA GLY A 3 5.81 8.05 -20.07
C GLY A 3 4.65 7.38 -19.38
N THR A 4 3.57 7.19 -20.10
CA THR A 4 2.39 6.62 -19.51
C THR A 4 2.54 5.15 -19.21
N SER A 5 3.39 4.44 -19.93
CA SER A 5 3.49 3.01 -19.71
C SER A 5 4.10 2.68 -18.35
N SER A 6 4.88 3.59 -17.80
CA SER A 6 5.50 3.33 -16.50
C SER A 6 4.51 3.36 -15.37
N TRP A 7 3.28 3.79 -15.61
CA TRP A 7 2.26 3.91 -14.59
C TRP A 7 1.26 2.80 -14.62
N GLN A 8 1.45 1.82 -15.48
CA GLN A 8 0.50 0.73 -15.54
C GLN A 8 0.72 -0.21 -14.38
N LEU A 9 -0.38 -0.65 -13.79
CA LEU A 9 -0.32 -1.66 -12.75
C LEU A 9 0.06 -2.99 -13.38
N ARG A 10 0.77 -3.78 -12.62
CA ARG A 10 0.99 -5.16 -13.01
C ARG A 10 -0.29 -5.96 -12.80
N ASP A 11 -0.39 -7.10 -13.47
CA ASP A 11 -1.55 -7.96 -13.31
C ASP A 11 -1.77 -8.35 -11.86
N SER A 12 -0.69 -8.46 -11.09
CA SER A 12 -0.78 -8.84 -9.69
C SER A 12 -1.14 -7.69 -8.77
N GLU A 13 -1.21 -6.47 -9.29
CA GLU A 13 -1.45 -5.31 -8.46
C GLU A 13 -2.90 -4.86 -8.56
N GLN A 14 -3.42 -4.41 -7.44
CA GLN A 14 -4.82 -4.02 -7.32
C GLN A 14 -4.89 -2.73 -6.52
N ILE A 15 -5.73 -1.81 -6.99
CA ILE A 15 -5.97 -0.57 -6.25
C ILE A 15 -7.15 -0.78 -5.33
N ILE A 16 -6.94 -0.47 -4.05
CA ILE A 16 -8.00 -0.54 -3.05
C ILE A 16 -8.26 0.88 -2.58
N PRO A 17 -9.38 1.49 -3.00
CA PRO A 17 -9.70 2.84 -2.54
C PRO A 17 -10.14 2.82 -1.09
N CYS A 18 -9.69 3.81 -0.35
CA CYS A 18 -10.03 3.95 1.06
C CYS A 18 -10.64 5.33 1.26
N ASN A 19 -9.88 6.26 1.81
CA ASN A 19 -10.38 7.61 2.05
C ASN A 19 -10.01 8.51 0.88
N THR A 20 -10.54 8.21 -0.29
CA THR A 20 -10.12 8.88 -1.52
C THR A 20 -10.46 10.35 -1.58
N SER A 21 -11.41 10.80 -0.78
CA SER A 21 -11.73 12.22 -0.74
C SER A 21 -10.53 13.07 -0.30
N LEU A 22 -9.58 12.45 0.40
CA LEU A 22 -8.37 13.17 0.78
C LEU A 22 -7.57 13.62 -0.42
N LEU A 23 -7.70 12.93 -1.54
CA LEU A 23 -6.91 13.23 -2.74
C LEU A 23 -7.51 14.37 -3.56
N GLY A 24 -8.71 14.82 -3.23
CA GLY A 24 -9.37 15.89 -3.97
C GLY A 24 -9.01 17.29 -3.51
N ARG A 25 -8.15 17.42 -2.52
CA ARG A 25 -7.81 18.74 -1.97
C ARG A 25 -6.80 19.46 -2.85
N LYS A 26 -6.87 20.77 -2.81
CA LYS A 26 -5.82 21.60 -3.39
C LYS A 26 -4.66 21.64 -2.42
N HIS A 27 -3.45 21.76 -2.93
CA HIS A 27 -2.27 22.03 -2.09
C HIS A 27 -2.17 21.06 -0.94
N PHE A 28 -2.00 19.80 -1.27
CA PHE A 28 -1.86 18.79 -0.23
C PHE A 28 -0.56 18.04 -0.41
N LEU A 29 -0.11 17.45 0.70
CA LEU A 29 1.11 16.68 0.74
C LEU A 29 0.74 15.22 0.88
N ILE A 30 1.27 14.39 -0.01
CA ILE A 30 1.01 12.95 0.01
C ILE A 30 2.24 12.24 0.55
N GLY A 31 2.03 11.38 1.54
CA GLY A 31 3.06 10.47 1.99
C GLY A 31 2.92 9.16 1.24
N ILE A 32 4.05 8.61 0.78
CA ILE A 32 4.05 7.34 0.09
C ILE A 32 4.81 6.36 0.95
N THR A 33 4.20 5.20 1.21
CA THR A 33 4.84 4.20 2.04
C THR A 33 4.70 2.84 1.39
N ARG A 34 5.73 2.03 1.53
CA ARG A 34 5.73 0.67 1.05
C ARG A 34 5.93 -0.26 2.25
N VAL A 35 5.05 -1.23 2.39
CA VAL A 35 5.05 -2.08 3.58
C VAL A 35 4.92 -3.54 3.19
N ARG A 36 5.39 -4.39 4.08
CA ARG A 36 5.21 -5.81 3.96
C ARG A 36 5.34 -6.43 5.34
N ASN A 37 4.24 -7.06 5.81
CA ASN A 37 4.23 -7.77 7.08
C ASN A 37 4.74 -6.93 8.25
N GLU A 38 4.20 -5.72 8.39
CA GLU A 38 4.62 -4.81 9.43
C GLU A 38 3.52 -4.52 10.43
N ALA A 39 2.61 -5.47 10.63
CA ALA A 39 1.44 -5.23 11.47
C ALA A 39 1.79 -4.76 12.88
N LEU A 40 2.90 -5.23 13.43
CA LEU A 40 3.25 -4.89 14.81
C LEU A 40 3.58 -3.41 14.99
N VAL A 41 4.14 -2.76 13.98
CA VAL A 41 4.58 -1.37 14.11
C VAL A 41 3.83 -0.42 13.23
N LEU A 42 2.99 -0.94 12.34
CA LEU A 42 2.40 -0.13 11.28
C LEU A 42 1.50 0.98 11.83
N GLN A 43 0.71 0.68 12.84
CA GLN A 43 -0.20 1.67 13.40
C GLN A 43 0.57 2.90 13.87
N ASP A 44 1.68 2.69 14.56
CA ASP A 44 2.49 3.80 15.05
C ASP A 44 3.13 4.56 13.90
N THR A 45 3.61 3.83 12.90
CA THR A 45 4.22 4.47 11.72
C THR A 45 3.20 5.33 10.98
N LEU A 46 2.00 4.80 10.77
CA LEU A 46 0.96 5.55 10.07
C LEU A 46 0.53 6.78 10.87
N ASN A 47 0.44 6.64 12.18
CA ASN A 47 0.08 7.78 13.01
C ASN A 47 1.15 8.87 12.95
N TYR A 48 2.40 8.47 12.95
CA TYR A 48 3.49 9.43 12.86
C TYR A 48 3.51 10.14 11.51
N VAL A 49 3.47 9.37 10.43
CA VAL A 49 3.50 9.95 9.09
C VAL A 49 2.24 10.77 8.85
N GLY A 50 1.10 10.29 9.33
CA GLY A 50 -0.17 10.96 9.10
C GLY A 50 -0.24 12.35 9.71
N LYS A 51 0.57 12.64 10.70
CA LYS A 51 0.62 13.98 11.26
C LYS A 51 1.33 14.97 10.35
N GLN A 52 2.11 14.47 9.41
CA GLN A 52 2.96 15.29 8.58
C GLN A 52 2.44 15.45 7.16
N VAL A 53 1.43 14.69 6.78
CA VAL A 53 0.91 14.71 5.41
C VAL A 53 -0.61 14.80 5.45
N ASP A 54 -1.18 15.14 4.30
CA ASP A 54 -2.63 15.22 4.18
C ASP A 54 -3.24 13.87 3.82
N ALA A 55 -2.50 13.06 3.12
CA ALA A 55 -2.98 11.74 2.71
C ALA A 55 -1.78 10.79 2.57
N ILE A 56 -2.05 9.51 2.73
CA ILE A 56 -1.04 8.47 2.57
C ILE A 56 -1.49 7.55 1.44
N VAL A 57 -0.59 7.27 0.52
CA VAL A 57 -0.77 6.24 -0.48
C VAL A 57 0.17 5.10 -0.09
N ALA A 58 -0.39 3.93 0.17
CA ALA A 58 0.38 2.81 0.67
C ALA A 58 0.50 1.74 -0.40
N TYR A 59 1.67 1.16 -0.49
CA TYR A 59 1.91 0.00 -1.34
C TYR A 59 2.11 -1.21 -0.44
N ASP A 60 1.19 -2.16 -0.51
CA ASP A 60 1.29 -3.39 0.26
C ASP A 60 1.89 -4.48 -0.60
N ASP A 61 3.08 -4.92 -0.24
CA ASP A 61 3.83 -5.88 -1.02
C ASP A 61 3.47 -7.30 -0.58
N ALA A 62 2.22 -7.65 -0.80
CA ALA A 62 1.69 -9.01 -0.55
C ALA A 62 1.88 -9.47 0.89
N SER A 63 1.47 -8.63 1.83
CA SER A 63 1.53 -8.99 3.24
C SER A 63 0.62 -10.17 3.53
N THR A 64 1.06 -11.02 4.43
CA THR A 64 0.30 -12.19 4.86
C THR A 64 -0.23 -12.06 6.27
N ASP A 65 0.10 -10.97 6.96
CA ASP A 65 -0.42 -10.68 8.29
C ASP A 65 -1.55 -9.65 8.18
N ARG A 66 -1.81 -8.92 9.25
CA ARG A 66 -2.89 -7.94 9.29
C ARG A 66 -2.51 -6.58 8.71
N THR A 67 -1.36 -6.48 8.06
CA THR A 67 -0.88 -5.21 7.52
C THR A 67 -1.91 -4.54 6.62
N LEU A 68 -2.48 -5.30 5.67
CA LEU A 68 -3.45 -4.73 4.75
C LEU A 68 -4.68 -4.21 5.47
N GLU A 69 -5.14 -4.95 6.47
CA GLU A 69 -6.29 -4.55 7.25
C GLU A 69 -6.03 -3.25 8.00
N ILE A 70 -4.86 -3.15 8.60
CA ILE A 70 -4.50 -1.94 9.35
C ILE A 70 -4.43 -0.74 8.43
N LEU A 71 -3.86 -0.90 7.23
CA LEU A 71 -3.83 0.17 6.25
C LEU A 71 -5.24 0.64 5.91
N GLY A 72 -6.15 -0.31 5.69
CA GLY A 72 -7.50 0.03 5.28
C GLY A 72 -8.29 0.76 6.34
N GLU A 73 -7.93 0.59 7.59
CA GLU A 73 -8.65 1.20 8.69
C GLU A 73 -8.12 2.57 9.11
N HIS A 74 -6.95 2.96 8.59
CA HIS A 74 -6.36 4.21 9.03
C HIS A 74 -6.98 5.39 8.29
N PRO A 75 -7.40 6.45 9.00
CA PRO A 75 -8.14 7.55 8.38
C PRO A 75 -7.33 8.37 7.39
N LYS A 76 -6.01 8.34 7.45
CA LYS A 76 -5.18 9.10 6.52
C LYS A 76 -4.81 8.32 5.27
N VAL A 77 -5.06 7.02 5.22
CA VAL A 77 -4.75 6.23 4.05
C VAL A 77 -5.83 6.45 3.00
N ALA A 78 -5.44 7.09 1.90
CA ALA A 78 -6.38 7.43 0.83
C ALA A 78 -6.61 6.27 -0.12
N LEU A 79 -5.54 5.55 -0.43
CA LEU A 79 -5.68 4.35 -1.23
C LEU A 79 -4.49 3.42 -1.00
N ILE A 80 -4.68 2.17 -1.37
CA ILE A 80 -3.66 1.14 -1.26
C ILE A 80 -3.48 0.51 -2.62
N VAL A 81 -2.22 0.30 -3.01
CA VAL A 81 -1.90 -0.54 -4.15
C VAL A 81 -1.40 -1.85 -3.55
N ALA A 82 -2.17 -2.90 -3.74
CA ALA A 82 -1.86 -4.20 -3.14
C ALA A 82 -1.26 -5.11 -4.20
N ASN A 83 -0.05 -5.56 -3.97
CA ASN A 83 0.63 -6.48 -4.87
C ASN A 83 0.43 -7.91 -4.37
N ARG A 84 -0.17 -8.75 -5.21
CA ARG A 84 -0.43 -10.13 -4.85
C ARG A 84 0.56 -11.11 -5.45
N SER A 85 1.48 -10.62 -6.25
CA SER A 85 2.42 -11.50 -6.94
C SER A 85 3.34 -12.23 -5.98
N TRP A 86 3.48 -11.73 -4.77
CA TRP A 86 4.32 -12.37 -3.77
C TRP A 86 3.97 -13.85 -3.62
N GLU A 87 2.69 -14.14 -3.45
CA GLU A 87 2.28 -15.53 -3.23
C GLU A 87 2.59 -16.39 -4.45
N THR A 88 2.32 -15.85 -5.63
CA THR A 88 2.54 -16.61 -6.85
C THR A 88 4.02 -16.78 -7.13
N ASP A 89 4.75 -15.68 -7.07
CA ASP A 89 6.16 -15.71 -7.44
C ASP A 89 6.98 -16.53 -6.47
N ILE A 90 6.73 -16.35 -5.19
CA ILE A 90 7.49 -17.06 -4.18
C ILE A 90 7.16 -18.53 -4.19
N GLU A 91 5.90 -18.88 -4.39
CA GLU A 91 5.52 -20.28 -4.47
C GLU A 91 6.15 -20.96 -5.68
N ALA A 92 6.28 -20.24 -6.77
CA ALA A 92 6.87 -20.81 -7.97
C ALA A 92 8.37 -21.00 -7.85
N ARG A 93 9.05 -20.07 -7.17
CA ARG A 93 10.50 -20.07 -7.13
C ARG A 93 11.05 -20.63 -5.84
N MET A 94 10.41 -20.34 -4.74
CA MET A 94 10.85 -20.78 -3.41
C MET A 94 9.64 -21.11 -2.56
N PRO A 95 8.94 -22.19 -2.94
CA PRO A 95 7.63 -22.42 -2.37
C PRO A 95 7.58 -22.52 -0.85
N ARG A 96 8.64 -22.96 -0.25
CA ARG A 96 8.62 -23.13 1.19
C ARG A 96 8.88 -21.85 1.97
N LEU A 97 9.41 -20.84 1.30
CA LEU A 97 9.72 -19.60 2.00
C LEU A 97 8.49 -18.70 2.16
N ALA A 98 7.50 -18.91 1.33
CA ALA A 98 6.32 -18.07 1.37
C ALA A 98 5.36 -18.44 2.49
N ARG A 99 5.62 -19.54 3.15
CA ARG A 99 4.67 -20.07 4.14
C ARG A 99 5.16 -20.02 5.55
#